data_7a78436f5564178d63a7f21557dee367
#
_entry.id   7a78436f5564178d63a7f21557dee367
#
_cell.length_a   1.000
_cell.length_b   1.000
_cell.length_c   1.000
_cell.angle_alpha   90.00
_cell.angle_beta   90.00
_cell.angle_gamma   90.00
#
_symmetry.space_group_name_H-M   'P 1'
#
loop_
_entity.id
_entity.type
_entity.pdbx_description
1 polymer ?
#
loop_
_entity_poly.entity_id
_entity_poly.type
_entity_poly.pdbx_seq_one_letter_code
_entity_poly.pdbx_strand_id
1 'polypeptide(L)'
;MDWQMMTLVGEDRLGIVSRVTDALYQGGCSLGETSMMRLGGNFTIMMMVSAGDQPLETLIARVADELQLQVHIDPIRGELHQHRVPNFQVRVVGADRAGIVAGVTGALAESGFNVLELESDVAGSAEQPVYIMTIQGYSEETLERLQSALDGLGGEEIELNISPIETLIG
;
A
#
# COMPACT_ATOMS: atom_id res chain seq x y z
N MET A 1 -7.73 -2.09 25.10
CA MET A 1 -6.83 -1.07 24.51
C MET A 1 -7.45 -0.62 23.21
N ASP A 2 -7.67 0.66 23.08
CA ASP A 2 -8.25 1.20 21.83
C ASP A 2 -7.12 1.50 20.87
N TRP A 3 -7.04 0.71 19.80
CA TRP A 3 -6.08 0.89 18.75
C TRP A 3 -6.58 1.92 17.74
N GLN A 4 -5.70 2.78 17.30
CA GLN A 4 -5.94 3.78 16.26
C GLN A 4 -4.94 3.59 15.13
N MET A 5 -5.37 3.85 13.91
CA MET A 5 -4.51 3.92 12.74
C MET A 5 -4.03 5.35 12.59
N MET A 6 -2.73 5.58 12.74
CA MET A 6 -2.11 6.86 12.48
C MET A 6 -1.38 6.83 11.15
N THR A 7 -1.71 7.78 10.29
CA THR A 7 -1.06 7.97 8.99
C THR A 7 -0.33 9.31 8.99
N LEU A 8 0.93 9.30 8.61
CA LEU A 8 1.77 10.48 8.47
C LEU A 8 2.25 10.60 7.04
N VAL A 9 2.17 11.79 6.46
CA VAL A 9 2.65 12.09 5.10
C VAL A 9 3.42 13.39 5.11
N GLY A 10 4.56 13.42 4.41
CA GLY A 10 5.35 14.63 4.25
C GLY A 10 6.55 14.45 3.34
N GLU A 11 7.40 15.46 3.24
CA GLU A 11 8.67 15.36 2.53
C GLU A 11 9.61 14.39 3.27
N ASP A 12 10.29 13.54 2.52
CA ASP A 12 11.23 12.57 3.10
C ASP A 12 12.46 13.28 3.70
N ARG A 13 12.67 13.08 4.99
CA ARG A 13 13.78 13.65 5.75
C ARG A 13 14.37 12.64 6.72
N LEU A 14 15.67 12.75 6.94
CA LEU A 14 16.36 11.91 7.93
C LEU A 14 15.77 12.09 9.32
N GLY A 15 15.49 10.98 10.00
CA GLY A 15 15.08 10.96 11.40
C GLY A 15 13.58 11.12 11.65
N ILE A 16 12.72 11.18 10.63
CA ILE A 16 11.26 11.27 10.81
C ILE A 16 10.75 10.13 11.69
N VAL A 17 11.05 8.88 11.31
CA VAL A 17 10.56 7.69 12.04
C VAL A 17 11.02 7.75 13.50
N SER A 18 12.30 8.01 13.74
CA SER A 18 12.85 8.09 15.09
C SER A 18 12.15 9.13 15.95
N ARG A 19 11.93 10.34 15.43
CA ARG A 19 11.29 11.42 16.18
C ARG A 19 9.81 11.15 16.45
N VAL A 20 9.13 10.57 15.49
CA VAL A 20 7.71 10.18 15.64
C VAL A 20 7.58 9.08 16.69
N THR A 21 8.36 8.02 16.58
CA THR A 21 8.29 6.89 17.52
C THR A 21 8.75 7.28 18.93
N ASP A 22 9.73 8.18 19.06
CA ASP A 22 10.13 8.70 20.37
C ASP A 22 9.01 9.50 21.03
N ALA A 23 8.32 10.37 20.29
CA ALA A 23 7.18 11.12 20.82
C ALA A 23 6.06 10.20 21.32
N LEU A 24 5.76 9.14 20.57
CA LEU A 24 4.75 8.14 20.96
C LEU A 24 5.21 7.35 22.20
N TYR A 25 6.47 6.94 22.24
CA TYR A 25 7.04 6.23 23.38
C TYR A 25 6.99 7.08 24.66
N GLN A 26 7.38 8.37 24.58
CA GLN A 26 7.30 9.30 25.70
C GLN A 26 5.86 9.54 26.18
N GLY A 27 4.89 9.39 25.26
CA GLY A 27 3.45 9.46 25.56
C GLY A 27 2.85 8.18 26.11
N GLY A 28 3.66 7.14 26.35
CA GLY A 28 3.19 5.85 26.87
C GLY A 28 2.41 5.01 25.88
N CYS A 29 2.54 5.28 24.58
CA CYS A 29 1.87 4.52 23.52
C CYS A 29 2.60 3.20 23.24
N SER A 30 1.82 2.18 22.84
CA SER A 30 2.38 0.96 22.25
C SER A 30 2.17 0.99 20.73
N LEU A 31 3.16 0.49 20.00
CA LEU A 31 3.12 0.39 18.55
C LEU A 31 2.76 -1.04 18.13
N GLY A 32 1.84 -1.16 17.18
CA GLY A 32 1.51 -2.39 16.51
C GLY A 32 2.13 -2.46 15.12
N GLU A 33 1.37 -2.98 14.16
CA GLU A 33 1.81 -3.09 12.80
C GLU A 33 2.10 -1.73 12.17
N THR A 34 3.16 -1.70 11.38
CA THR A 34 3.64 -0.46 10.76
C THR A 34 4.10 -0.74 9.34
N SER A 35 3.64 0.08 8.41
CA SER A 35 4.10 0.09 7.02
C SER A 35 4.57 1.48 6.63
N MET A 36 5.64 1.55 5.86
CA MET A 36 6.24 2.79 5.41
C MET A 36 6.61 2.69 3.94
N MET A 37 6.37 3.76 3.21
CA MET A 37 6.82 3.86 1.82
C MET A 37 7.37 5.26 1.49
N ARG A 38 8.16 5.29 0.43
CA ARG A 38 8.70 6.54 -0.15
C ARG A 38 8.33 6.57 -1.62
N LEU A 39 7.74 7.67 -2.06
CA LEU A 39 7.33 7.86 -3.43
C LEU A 39 7.50 9.32 -3.85
N GLY A 40 8.21 9.57 -4.96
CA GLY A 40 8.37 10.91 -5.53
C GLY A 40 8.99 11.94 -4.57
N GLY A 41 9.92 11.51 -3.70
CA GLY A 41 10.54 12.39 -2.68
C GLY A 41 9.67 12.63 -1.44
N ASN A 42 8.49 12.05 -1.38
CA ASN A 42 7.63 12.06 -0.22
C ASN A 42 7.79 10.77 0.59
N PHE A 43 7.42 10.89 1.85
CA PHE A 43 7.37 9.82 2.82
C PHE A 43 5.94 9.64 3.29
N THR A 44 5.51 8.41 3.46
CA THR A 44 4.28 8.08 4.19
C THR A 44 4.53 6.90 5.12
N ILE A 45 3.90 6.95 6.28
CA ILE A 45 3.89 5.84 7.24
C ILE A 45 2.48 5.66 7.78
N MET A 46 2.04 4.43 7.83
CA MET A 46 0.84 4.00 8.54
C MET A 46 1.26 3.13 9.70
N MET A 47 0.76 3.40 10.88
CA MET A 47 1.07 2.61 12.07
C MET A 47 -0.16 2.47 12.97
N MET A 48 -0.29 1.28 13.54
CA MET A 48 -1.24 1.04 14.60
C MET A 48 -0.66 1.51 15.92
N VAL A 49 -1.38 2.36 16.62
CA VAL A 49 -0.95 2.94 17.89
C VAL A 49 -2.04 2.71 18.92
N SER A 50 -1.71 2.15 20.08
CA SER A 50 -2.60 2.17 21.22
C SER A 50 -2.41 3.47 21.98
N ALA A 51 -3.53 4.13 22.30
CA ALA A 51 -3.47 5.38 23.05
C ALA A 51 -2.76 5.20 24.39
N GLY A 52 -1.90 6.17 24.72
CA GLY A 52 -1.32 6.33 26.04
C GLY A 52 -2.22 7.17 26.95
N ASP A 53 -1.62 7.96 27.83
CA ASP A 53 -2.32 8.79 28.79
C ASP A 53 -2.97 10.05 28.18
N GLN A 54 -2.66 10.38 26.94
CA GLN A 54 -3.13 11.56 26.21
C GLN A 54 -3.61 11.19 24.78
N PRO A 55 -4.48 12.01 24.16
CA PRO A 55 -4.87 11.84 22.77
C PRO A 55 -3.66 11.87 21.84
N LEU A 56 -3.63 10.98 20.83
CA LEU A 56 -2.53 10.88 19.88
C LEU A 56 -2.26 12.19 19.13
N GLU A 57 -3.30 12.93 18.81
CA GLU A 57 -3.21 14.23 18.17
C GLU A 57 -2.36 15.21 18.99
N THR A 58 -2.53 15.20 20.30
CA THR A 58 -1.76 16.04 21.22
C THR A 58 -0.30 15.62 21.31
N LEU A 59 -0.06 14.31 21.37
CA LEU A 59 1.28 13.75 21.49
C LEU A 59 2.14 14.02 20.25
N ILE A 60 1.52 13.91 19.06
CA ILE A 60 2.26 14.03 17.81
C ILE A 60 2.33 15.44 17.25
N ALA A 61 1.45 16.37 17.70
CA ALA A 61 1.30 17.71 17.12
C ALA A 61 2.62 18.45 16.97
N ARG A 62 3.43 18.49 18.03
CA ARG A 62 4.72 19.20 18.01
C ARG A 62 5.69 18.63 16.97
N VAL A 63 5.82 17.30 16.90
CA VAL A 63 6.72 16.63 15.95
C VAL A 63 6.21 16.80 14.53
N ALA A 64 4.90 16.73 14.34
CA ALA A 64 4.26 16.94 13.04
C ALA A 64 4.51 18.37 12.53
N ASP A 65 4.34 19.38 13.37
CA ASP A 65 4.59 20.77 13.00
C ASP A 65 6.07 21.01 12.66
N GLU A 66 6.99 20.55 13.51
CA GLU A 66 8.43 20.71 13.30
C GLU A 66 8.94 20.01 12.03
N LEU A 67 8.35 18.89 11.67
CA LEU A 67 8.69 18.10 10.48
C LEU A 67 7.78 18.39 9.27
N GLN A 68 6.79 19.27 9.45
CA GLN A 68 5.81 19.62 8.42
C GLN A 68 5.07 18.37 7.88
N LEU A 69 4.70 17.46 8.78
CA LEU A 69 3.94 16.26 8.44
C LEU A 69 2.44 16.51 8.53
N GLN A 70 1.72 16.00 7.56
CA GLN A 70 0.27 15.85 7.66
C GLN A 70 -0.03 14.58 8.47
N VAL A 71 -0.93 14.71 9.43
CA VAL A 71 -1.31 13.62 10.33
C VAL A 71 -2.79 13.31 10.15
N HIS A 72 -3.10 12.04 10.02
CA HIS A 72 -4.46 11.54 10.03
C HIS A 72 -4.57 10.39 11.04
N ILE A 73 -5.60 10.40 11.89
CA ILE A 73 -5.80 9.42 12.94
C ILE A 73 -7.24 8.93 12.88
N ASP A 74 -7.40 7.63 12.72
CA ASP A 74 -8.70 6.96 12.68
C ASP A 74 -8.80 5.86 13.74
N PRO A 75 -9.96 5.68 14.36
CA PRO A 75 -10.19 4.50 15.17
C PRO A 75 -10.18 3.25 14.29
N ILE A 76 -9.49 2.20 14.71
CA ILE A 76 -9.51 0.92 14.01
C ILE A 76 -10.84 0.25 14.27
N ARG A 77 -11.60 0.02 13.19
CA ARG A 77 -12.89 -0.68 13.21
C ARG A 77 -12.68 -2.03 12.53
N GLY A 78 -12.75 -3.09 13.28
CA GLY A 78 -12.62 -4.45 12.75
C GLY A 78 -11.70 -5.32 13.60
N GLU A 79 -11.47 -6.53 13.12
CA GLU A 79 -10.58 -7.46 13.80
C GLU A 79 -9.13 -7.10 13.48
N LEU A 80 -8.35 -6.87 14.52
CA LEU A 80 -6.92 -6.72 14.45
C LEU A 80 -6.32 -8.07 14.00
N HIS A 81 -5.34 -8.04 13.10
CA HIS A 81 -4.57 -9.21 12.67
C HIS A 81 -5.24 -10.20 11.69
N GLN A 82 -6.26 -9.80 10.94
CA GLN A 82 -6.69 -10.58 9.79
C GLN A 82 -5.84 -10.24 8.54
N HIS A 83 -4.65 -10.83 8.46
CA HIS A 83 -3.83 -10.74 7.25
C HIS A 83 -4.28 -11.78 6.23
N ARG A 84 -4.85 -11.32 5.13
CA ARG A 84 -4.96 -12.16 3.93
C ARG A 84 -3.59 -12.18 3.25
N VAL A 85 -3.04 -13.38 3.10
CA VAL A 85 -1.81 -13.57 2.33
C VAL A 85 -2.18 -13.57 0.86
N PRO A 86 -1.52 -12.78 0.00
CA PRO A 86 -1.78 -12.80 -1.44
C PRO A 86 -1.45 -14.19 -2.00
N ASN A 87 -2.32 -14.70 -2.87
CA ASN A 87 -2.13 -15.98 -3.54
C ASN A 87 -1.95 -15.85 -5.06
N PHE A 88 -2.16 -14.63 -5.61
CA PHE A 88 -1.91 -14.34 -7.01
C PHE A 88 -1.16 -13.02 -7.19
N GLN A 89 -0.34 -12.97 -8.25
CA GLN A 89 0.31 -11.77 -8.72
C GLN A 89 -0.09 -11.48 -10.15
N VAL A 90 -0.46 -10.23 -10.41
CA VAL A 90 -0.70 -9.69 -11.76
C VAL A 90 0.44 -8.74 -12.10
N ARG A 91 1.03 -8.92 -13.27
CA ARG A 91 2.05 -8.04 -13.82
C ARG A 91 1.59 -7.44 -15.13
N VAL A 92 1.74 -6.13 -15.24
CA VAL A 92 1.43 -5.36 -16.44
C VAL A 92 2.69 -4.64 -16.88
N VAL A 93 3.08 -4.80 -18.13
CA VAL A 93 4.25 -4.13 -18.72
C VAL A 93 3.87 -3.60 -20.09
N GLY A 94 4.18 -2.36 -20.40
CA GLY A 94 3.93 -1.82 -21.73
C GLY A 94 3.98 -0.31 -21.80
N ALA A 95 3.43 0.24 -22.87
CA ALA A 95 3.32 1.67 -23.03
C ALA A 95 2.41 2.27 -21.94
N ASP A 96 2.80 3.44 -21.41
CA ASP A 96 1.95 4.18 -20.48
C ASP A 96 0.63 4.57 -21.17
N ARG A 97 -0.45 4.01 -20.66
CA ARG A 97 -1.78 4.18 -21.23
C ARG A 97 -2.78 4.62 -20.15
N ALA A 98 -3.36 5.77 -20.39
CA ALA A 98 -4.42 6.27 -19.51
C ALA A 98 -5.53 5.22 -19.32
N GLY A 99 -5.88 4.95 -18.06
CA GLY A 99 -6.95 4.02 -17.70
C GLY A 99 -6.54 2.55 -17.56
N ILE A 100 -5.28 2.17 -17.83
CA ILE A 100 -4.85 0.76 -17.66
C ILE A 100 -5.01 0.27 -16.22
N VAL A 101 -4.67 1.11 -15.25
CA VAL A 101 -4.84 0.77 -13.83
C VAL A 101 -6.32 0.54 -13.52
N ALA A 102 -7.20 1.46 -13.93
CA ALA A 102 -8.63 1.34 -13.70
C ALA A 102 -9.24 0.12 -14.41
N GLY A 103 -8.83 -0.15 -15.64
CA GLY A 103 -9.29 -1.32 -16.39
C GLY A 103 -8.91 -2.63 -15.73
N VAL A 104 -7.63 -2.80 -15.38
CA VAL A 104 -7.12 -4.01 -14.76
C VAL A 104 -7.72 -4.22 -13.36
N THR A 105 -7.69 -3.19 -12.50
CA THR A 105 -8.24 -3.32 -11.14
C THR A 105 -9.75 -3.51 -11.12
N GLY A 106 -10.48 -2.90 -12.07
CA GLY A 106 -11.92 -3.10 -12.24
C GLY A 106 -12.26 -4.54 -12.61
N ALA A 107 -11.61 -5.08 -13.64
CA ALA A 107 -11.83 -6.47 -14.08
C ALA A 107 -11.47 -7.49 -12.97
N LEU A 108 -10.39 -7.22 -12.24
CA LEU A 108 -9.99 -8.04 -11.09
C LEU A 108 -11.06 -8.01 -9.99
N ALA A 109 -11.57 -6.84 -9.64
CA ALA A 109 -12.62 -6.69 -8.63
C ALA A 109 -13.91 -7.41 -9.01
N GLU A 110 -14.36 -7.27 -10.27
CA GLU A 110 -15.54 -7.96 -10.81
C GLU A 110 -15.39 -9.48 -10.82
N SER A 111 -14.16 -9.98 -10.94
CA SER A 111 -13.85 -11.41 -10.87
C SER A 111 -13.61 -11.95 -9.47
N GLY A 112 -13.84 -11.16 -8.42
CA GLY A 112 -13.66 -11.60 -7.03
C GLY A 112 -12.22 -11.59 -6.53
N PHE A 113 -11.36 -10.80 -7.16
CA PHE A 113 -9.97 -10.60 -6.74
C PHE A 113 -9.86 -9.39 -5.81
N ASN A 114 -9.35 -9.58 -4.60
CA ASN A 114 -9.08 -8.53 -3.65
C ASN A 114 -7.62 -8.06 -3.75
N VAL A 115 -7.42 -6.81 -4.19
CA VAL A 115 -6.09 -6.20 -4.26
C VAL A 115 -5.58 -5.93 -2.85
N LEU A 116 -4.41 -6.45 -2.52
CA LEU A 116 -3.73 -6.25 -1.22
C LEU A 116 -2.54 -5.30 -1.35
N GLU A 117 -1.84 -5.35 -2.49
CA GLU A 117 -0.69 -4.50 -2.78
C GLU A 117 -0.70 -4.12 -4.25
N LEU A 118 -0.36 -2.88 -4.56
CA LEU A 118 -0.19 -2.37 -5.90
C LEU A 118 1.03 -1.46 -5.94
N GLU A 119 1.98 -1.81 -6.76
CA GLU A 119 3.15 -0.98 -7.06
C GLU A 119 3.22 -0.69 -8.55
N SER A 120 3.58 0.53 -8.91
CA SER A 120 3.81 0.88 -10.30
C SER A 120 5.02 1.79 -10.43
N ASP A 121 5.74 1.61 -11.53
CA ASP A 121 6.91 2.39 -11.87
C ASP A 121 6.94 2.69 -13.37
N VAL A 122 7.66 3.74 -13.76
CA VAL A 122 7.93 4.09 -15.14
C VAL A 122 9.42 3.93 -15.39
N ALA A 123 9.77 2.90 -16.14
CA ALA A 123 11.13 2.60 -16.56
C ALA A 123 11.39 3.09 -18.02
N GLY A 124 12.59 2.88 -18.52
CA GLY A 124 12.97 3.24 -19.89
C GLY A 124 13.52 4.67 -20.02
N SER A 125 13.51 5.20 -21.23
CA SER A 125 13.95 6.56 -21.52
C SER A 125 12.75 7.54 -21.55
N ALA A 126 13.06 8.84 -21.49
CA ALA A 126 12.01 9.86 -21.63
C ALA A 126 11.30 9.81 -23.01
N GLU A 127 11.94 9.22 -24.02
CA GLU A 127 11.39 9.08 -25.36
C GLU A 127 10.59 7.79 -25.54
N GLN A 128 10.87 6.78 -24.71
CA GLN A 128 10.21 5.48 -24.71
C GLN A 128 9.98 5.02 -23.26
N PRO A 129 9.04 5.63 -22.56
CA PRO A 129 8.70 5.20 -21.21
C PRO A 129 7.99 3.84 -21.26
N VAL A 130 8.38 2.96 -20.34
CA VAL A 130 7.75 1.65 -20.14
C VAL A 130 7.09 1.67 -18.76
N TYR A 131 5.79 1.55 -18.75
CA TYR A 131 5.02 1.41 -17.53
C TYR A 131 5.09 -0.04 -17.03
N ILE A 132 5.38 -0.20 -15.75
CA ILE A 132 5.41 -1.50 -15.08
C ILE A 132 4.50 -1.41 -13.86
N MET A 133 3.54 -2.32 -13.75
CA MET A 133 2.67 -2.42 -12.58
C MET A 133 2.66 -3.86 -12.08
N THR A 134 2.78 -4.01 -10.78
CA THR A 134 2.65 -5.29 -10.08
C THR A 134 1.53 -5.18 -9.05
N ILE A 135 0.58 -6.08 -9.13
CA ILE A 135 -0.54 -6.19 -8.19
C ILE A 135 -0.43 -7.54 -7.51
N GLN A 136 -0.47 -7.56 -6.18
CA GLN A 136 -0.61 -8.78 -5.40
C GLN A 136 -1.96 -8.77 -4.71
N GLY A 137 -2.61 -9.91 -4.68
CA GLY A 137 -3.93 -9.99 -4.10
C GLY A 137 -4.38 -11.41 -3.77
N TYR A 138 -5.56 -11.48 -3.24
CA TYR A 138 -6.20 -12.72 -2.84
C TYR A 138 -7.49 -12.97 -3.61
N SER A 139 -7.66 -14.19 -4.09
CA SER A 139 -8.91 -14.66 -4.68
C SER A 139 -9.13 -16.13 -4.34
N GLU A 140 -10.40 -16.52 -4.21
CA GLU A 140 -10.83 -17.92 -4.11
C GLU A 140 -11.11 -18.52 -5.49
N GLU A 141 -11.06 -17.71 -6.54
CA GLU A 141 -11.31 -18.10 -7.90
C GLU A 141 -10.13 -18.85 -8.53
N THR A 142 -10.39 -19.54 -9.62
CA THR A 142 -9.34 -20.26 -10.36
C THR A 142 -8.49 -19.31 -11.20
N LEU A 143 -7.25 -19.71 -11.49
CA LEU A 143 -6.35 -18.95 -12.36
C LEU A 143 -6.98 -18.67 -13.72
N GLU A 144 -7.64 -19.68 -14.32
CA GLU A 144 -8.27 -19.57 -15.64
C GLU A 144 -9.38 -18.51 -15.65
N ARG A 145 -10.17 -18.42 -14.58
CA ARG A 145 -11.23 -17.41 -14.46
C ARG A 145 -10.64 -16.00 -14.35
N LEU A 146 -9.59 -15.84 -13.56
CA LEU A 146 -8.91 -14.56 -13.42
C LEU A 146 -8.20 -14.15 -14.72
N GLN A 147 -7.58 -15.09 -15.43
CA GLN A 147 -7.00 -14.85 -16.75
C GLN A 147 -8.04 -14.38 -17.74
N SER A 148 -9.18 -15.07 -17.81
CA SER A 148 -10.28 -14.71 -18.71
C SER A 148 -10.85 -13.31 -18.42
N ALA A 149 -10.86 -12.88 -17.17
CA ALA A 149 -11.30 -11.53 -16.81
C ALA A 149 -10.33 -10.44 -17.30
N LEU A 150 -9.07 -10.77 -17.48
CA LEU A 150 -8.02 -9.87 -17.95
C LEU A 150 -7.82 -9.93 -19.47
N ASP A 151 -8.42 -10.92 -20.14
CA ASP A 151 -8.33 -11.08 -21.59
C ASP A 151 -8.87 -9.83 -22.32
N GLY A 152 -8.09 -9.36 -23.29
CA GLY A 152 -8.45 -8.19 -24.11
C GLY A 152 -8.14 -6.82 -23.51
N LEU A 153 -7.70 -6.74 -22.24
CA LEU A 153 -7.29 -5.47 -21.65
C LEU A 153 -5.89 -5.02 -22.11
N GLY A 154 -5.01 -5.97 -22.46
CA GLY A 154 -3.63 -5.69 -22.83
C GLY A 154 -3.48 -4.95 -24.16
N GLY A 155 -4.15 -5.38 -25.21
CA GLY A 155 -3.91 -4.89 -26.57
C GLY A 155 -2.52 -5.29 -27.12
N GLU A 156 -2.08 -4.65 -28.22
CA GLU A 156 -0.81 -5.01 -28.88
C GLU A 156 0.45 -4.50 -28.16
N GLU A 157 0.31 -3.46 -27.31
CA GLU A 157 1.44 -2.78 -26.69
C GLU A 157 1.57 -3.04 -25.18
N ILE A 158 0.68 -3.87 -24.62
CA ILE A 158 0.65 -4.14 -23.17
C ILE A 158 0.68 -5.64 -22.94
N GLU A 159 1.71 -6.11 -22.28
CA GLU A 159 1.82 -7.47 -21.77
C GLU A 159 1.18 -7.53 -20.38
N LEU A 160 0.21 -8.42 -20.23
CA LEU A 160 -0.51 -8.65 -18.98
C LEU A 160 -0.42 -10.13 -18.62
N ASN A 161 0.07 -10.41 -17.44
CA ASN A 161 0.24 -11.78 -16.94
C ASN A 161 -0.29 -11.88 -15.51
N ILE A 162 -0.97 -12.98 -15.21
CA ILE A 162 -1.35 -13.38 -13.85
C ILE A 162 -0.75 -14.75 -13.53
N SER A 163 -0.21 -14.90 -12.35
CA SER A 163 0.39 -16.15 -11.86
C SER A 163 0.09 -16.38 -10.39
N PRO A 164 0.01 -17.64 -9.94
CA PRO A 164 -0.01 -17.96 -8.52
C PRO A 164 1.28 -17.51 -7.84
N ILE A 165 1.17 -17.07 -6.59
CA ILE A 165 2.33 -16.83 -5.73
C ILE A 165 2.64 -18.14 -5.00
N GLU A 166 3.78 -18.75 -5.32
CA GLU A 166 4.26 -19.92 -4.61
C GLU A 166 4.77 -19.50 -3.22
N THR A 167 4.00 -19.81 -2.19
CA THR A 167 4.49 -19.67 -0.82
C THR A 167 5.39 -20.85 -0.51
N LEU A 168 6.69 -20.64 -0.47
CA LEU A 168 7.62 -21.62 0.07
C LEU A 168 7.33 -21.77 1.56
N ILE A 169 6.59 -22.83 1.90
CA ILE A 169 6.45 -23.26 3.29
C ILE A 169 7.78 -23.92 3.67
N GLY A 170 8.60 -23.18 4.40
CA GLY A 170 9.83 -23.68 5.02
C GLY A 170 9.57 -24.27 6.38
#